data_eeb51a0f6de3a431bb65b77cc9d016f1
#
_entry.id   eeb51a0f6de3a431bb65b77cc9d016f1
#
_cell.length_a   1.000
_cell.length_b   1.000
_cell.length_c   1.000
_cell.angle_alpha   90.00
_cell.angle_beta   90.00
_cell.angle_gamma   90.00
#
_symmetry.space_group_name_H-M   'P 1'
#
loop_
_entity.id
_entity.type
_entity.pdbx_description
1 polymer ?
#
loop_
_entity_poly.entity_id
_entity_poly.type
_entity_poly.pdbx_seq_one_letter_code
_entity_poly.pdbx_strand_id
1 'polypeptide(L)'
;MAHLASLPTQKFIRYKQELLVLEASDDHSAAKRAGYELSLMEKSCFVELNGIVHHYHDSGPEDATETVVLIHGWDCWWMWWHYVIRYLNDRGIRTIAYDMRGHGWSDNDPKNHYHIDFFAHDLNELVNKLELGQFHIAAFSFGPFIALDYARFHAEHIRSMTFFNFGYLHNNQFINTFASTTITFVFNNLLRKLTWWLPAYIFARLVLSKNTVMLHDILIGFKSLGLCAPEAIDQTTQQITSVEITESVPEMVRAIDVPILFVAGEGDAIMTSENTKMLKEFARKGSYVSVPDCGHLITVELPETASELIWGQVKACG
;
A
#
# COMPACT_ATOMS: atom_id res chain seq x y z
N MET A 1 12.08 16.06 18.41
CA MET A 1 11.09 14.98 18.13
C MET A 1 9.86 14.93 19.04
N ALA A 2 9.79 15.60 20.18
CA ALA A 2 8.68 15.46 21.14
C ALA A 2 7.36 16.21 20.80
N HIS A 3 7.27 16.96 19.72
CA HIS A 3 6.07 17.77 19.38
C HIS A 3 5.25 17.27 18.20
N LEU A 4 5.59 16.12 17.59
CA LEU A 4 4.92 15.59 16.40
C LEU A 4 3.91 14.48 16.69
N ALA A 5 3.99 13.84 17.85
CA ALA A 5 3.18 12.67 18.17
C ALA A 5 1.72 13.07 18.50
N SER A 6 0.80 12.66 17.66
CA SER A 6 -0.63 12.66 17.98
C SER A 6 -0.97 11.46 18.88
N LEU A 7 -2.13 11.53 19.55
CA LEU A 7 -2.65 10.36 20.27
C LEU A 7 -3.09 9.27 19.28
N PRO A 8 -2.97 8.00 19.65
CA PRO A 8 -3.46 6.89 18.84
C PRO A 8 -4.94 7.02 18.51
N THR A 9 -5.31 6.64 17.29
CA THR A 9 -6.71 6.65 16.84
C THR A 9 -7.55 5.58 17.57
N GLN A 10 -8.87 5.76 17.56
CA GLN A 10 -9.79 4.77 18.13
C GLN A 10 -9.73 3.42 17.40
N LYS A 11 -9.43 3.42 16.08
CA LYS A 11 -9.23 2.20 15.30
C LYS A 11 -8.06 1.38 15.84
N PHE A 12 -6.90 2.03 16.10
CA PHE A 12 -5.73 1.37 16.69
C PHE A 12 -5.99 0.84 18.09
N ILE A 13 -6.60 1.65 18.97
CA ILE A 13 -6.88 1.26 20.36
C ILE A 13 -7.78 0.02 20.39
N ARG A 14 -8.85 0.02 19.59
CA ARG A 14 -9.76 -1.14 19.49
C ARG A 14 -9.06 -2.38 18.97
N TYR A 15 -8.31 -2.23 17.88
CA TYR A 15 -7.56 -3.34 17.29
C TYR A 15 -6.57 -3.96 18.29
N LYS A 16 -5.82 -3.12 19.01
CA LYS A 16 -4.89 -3.58 20.05
C LYS A 16 -5.61 -4.35 21.16
N GLN A 17 -6.77 -3.88 21.60
CA GLN A 17 -7.57 -4.58 22.60
C GLN A 17 -8.04 -5.95 22.10
N GLU A 18 -8.49 -6.05 20.86
CA GLU A 18 -8.86 -7.34 20.25
C GLU A 18 -7.68 -8.32 20.21
N LEU A 19 -6.49 -7.85 19.83
CA LEU A 19 -5.29 -8.69 19.82
C LEU A 19 -4.88 -9.15 21.21
N LEU A 20 -4.94 -8.30 22.24
CA LEU A 20 -4.64 -8.69 23.63
C LEU A 20 -5.59 -9.78 24.15
N VAL A 21 -6.87 -9.73 23.77
CA VAL A 21 -7.84 -10.77 24.08
C VAL A 21 -7.49 -12.09 23.37
N LEU A 22 -7.11 -12.02 22.10
CA LEU A 22 -6.72 -13.20 21.31
C LEU A 22 -5.40 -13.80 21.80
N GLU A 23 -4.43 -12.98 22.18
CA GLU A 23 -3.13 -13.43 22.72
C GLU A 23 -3.32 -14.20 24.05
N ALA A 24 -4.28 -13.79 24.86
CA ALA A 24 -4.63 -14.45 26.12
C ALA A 24 -5.58 -15.65 25.97
N SER A 25 -5.95 -16.03 24.75
CA SER A 25 -6.91 -17.12 24.50
C SER A 25 -6.25 -18.50 24.53
N ASP A 26 -7.05 -19.56 24.75
CA ASP A 26 -6.60 -20.95 24.71
C ASP A 26 -6.30 -21.44 23.26
N ASP A 27 -6.65 -20.69 22.24
CA ASP A 27 -6.28 -20.98 20.85
C ASP A 27 -4.82 -20.56 20.60
N HIS A 28 -3.89 -21.48 20.79
CA HIS A 28 -2.46 -21.24 20.61
C HIS A 28 -2.10 -20.67 19.23
N SER A 29 -2.86 -21.01 18.18
CA SER A 29 -2.61 -20.48 16.85
C SER A 29 -3.03 -19.00 16.74
N ALA A 30 -4.20 -18.66 17.28
CA ALA A 30 -4.67 -17.29 17.35
C ALA A 30 -3.78 -16.43 18.27
N ALA A 31 -3.42 -16.96 19.45
CA ALA A 31 -2.53 -16.29 20.40
C ALA A 31 -1.16 -15.97 19.77
N LYS A 32 -0.54 -16.94 19.09
CA LYS A 32 0.73 -16.72 18.38
C LYS A 32 0.64 -15.64 17.31
N ARG A 33 -0.44 -15.64 16.50
CA ARG A 33 -0.66 -14.59 15.49
C ARG A 33 -0.84 -13.23 16.14
N ALA A 34 -1.66 -13.15 17.18
CA ALA A 34 -1.89 -11.91 17.93
C ALA A 34 -0.60 -11.35 18.53
N GLY A 35 0.22 -12.19 19.16
CA GLY A 35 1.53 -11.78 19.70
C GLY A 35 2.48 -11.25 18.62
N TYR A 36 2.47 -11.86 17.42
CA TYR A 36 3.24 -11.35 16.29
C TYR A 36 2.75 -9.97 15.84
N GLU A 37 1.44 -9.78 15.65
CA GLU A 37 0.88 -8.49 15.26
C GLU A 37 1.15 -7.42 16.34
N LEU A 38 1.00 -7.76 17.64
CA LEU A 38 1.33 -6.85 18.74
C LEU A 38 2.80 -6.41 18.70
N SER A 39 3.72 -7.31 18.40
CA SER A 39 5.15 -6.95 18.28
C SER A 39 5.42 -5.96 17.14
N LEU A 40 4.70 -6.08 16.01
CA LEU A 40 4.79 -5.10 14.92
C LEU A 40 4.23 -3.73 15.34
N MET A 41 3.23 -3.70 16.22
CA MET A 41 2.59 -2.45 16.69
C MET A 41 3.49 -1.59 17.58
N GLU A 42 4.58 -2.13 18.12
CA GLU A 42 5.50 -1.40 18.99
C GLU A 42 6.17 -0.19 18.33
N LYS A 43 6.30 -0.23 17.00
CA LYS A 43 6.86 0.85 16.17
C LYS A 43 5.81 1.73 15.50
N SER A 44 4.55 1.60 15.93
CA SER A 44 3.45 2.44 15.44
C SER A 44 3.54 3.86 16.00
N CYS A 45 3.42 4.82 15.12
CA CYS A 45 3.44 6.25 15.42
C CYS A 45 2.19 6.91 14.86
N PHE A 46 1.82 8.08 15.41
CA PHE A 46 0.66 8.84 14.97
C PHE A 46 1.03 10.31 14.77
N VAL A 47 0.55 10.90 13.68
CA VAL A 47 0.81 12.28 13.32
C VAL A 47 -0.44 12.87 12.68
N GLU A 48 -0.73 14.13 13.00
CA GLU A 48 -1.80 14.87 12.32
C GLU A 48 -1.27 15.41 10.99
N LEU A 49 -1.89 15.04 9.88
CA LEU A 49 -1.60 15.52 8.53
C LEU A 49 -2.88 16.14 7.96
N ASN A 50 -2.83 17.40 7.56
CA ASN A 50 -3.97 18.11 6.97
C ASN A 50 -5.28 18.03 7.80
N GLY A 51 -5.15 18.01 9.14
CA GLY A 51 -6.28 17.93 10.07
C GLY A 51 -6.83 16.52 10.32
N ILE A 52 -6.13 15.47 9.89
CA ILE A 52 -6.50 14.08 10.07
C ILE A 52 -5.35 13.35 10.76
N VAL A 53 -5.63 12.56 11.80
CA VAL A 53 -4.61 11.74 12.45
C VAL A 53 -4.30 10.53 11.60
N HIS A 54 -3.05 10.44 11.15
CA HIS A 54 -2.53 9.31 10.39
C HIS A 54 -1.67 8.40 11.26
N HIS A 55 -1.79 7.12 11.00
CA HIS A 55 -0.87 6.10 11.50
C HIS A 55 0.29 5.92 10.53
N TYR A 56 1.48 5.73 11.08
CA TYR A 56 2.64 5.22 10.33
C TYR A 56 3.49 4.31 11.22
N HIS A 57 4.13 3.35 10.59
CA HIS A 57 5.11 2.47 11.21
C HIS A 57 6.50 2.94 10.76
N ASP A 58 7.33 3.31 11.73
CA ASP A 58 8.69 3.82 11.50
C ASP A 58 9.68 2.89 12.17
N SER A 59 10.49 2.21 11.38
CA SER A 59 11.42 1.22 11.89
C SER A 59 12.69 1.12 11.04
N GLY A 60 13.71 0.53 11.62
CA GLY A 60 15.05 0.38 11.07
C GLY A 60 16.10 0.97 12.02
N PRO A 61 17.38 0.90 11.66
CA PRO A 61 18.46 1.49 12.44
C PRO A 61 18.34 3.02 12.54
N GLU A 62 18.73 3.58 13.69
CA GLU A 62 18.72 5.04 13.91
C GLU A 62 19.73 5.77 13.01
N ASP A 63 20.82 5.09 12.63
CA ASP A 63 21.88 5.58 11.76
C ASP A 63 21.71 5.17 10.29
N ALA A 64 20.50 4.74 9.89
CA ALA A 64 20.20 4.38 8.51
C ALA A 64 20.44 5.56 7.56
N THR A 65 21.24 5.33 6.53
CA THR A 65 21.54 6.32 5.47
C THR A 65 20.48 6.34 4.39
N GLU A 66 19.73 5.25 4.25
CA GLU A 66 18.67 5.09 3.26
C GLU A 66 17.31 4.89 3.92
N THR A 67 16.31 5.55 3.35
CA THR A 67 14.91 5.44 3.81
C THR A 67 14.02 5.01 2.65
N VAL A 68 13.13 4.06 2.91
CA VAL A 68 12.08 3.65 1.97
C VAL A 68 10.71 3.98 2.55
N VAL A 69 9.94 4.79 1.82
CA VAL A 69 8.52 5.04 2.09
C VAL A 69 7.69 3.99 1.36
N LEU A 70 6.85 3.29 2.10
CA LEU A 70 6.03 2.17 1.63
C LEU A 70 4.57 2.62 1.53
N ILE A 71 4.03 2.64 0.30
CA ILE A 71 2.67 3.09 0.00
C ILE A 71 1.81 1.88 -0.38
N HIS A 72 0.79 1.59 0.43
CA HIS A 72 -0.07 0.43 0.23
C HIS A 72 -1.05 0.60 -0.93
N GLY A 73 -1.71 -0.48 -1.32
CA GLY A 73 -2.72 -0.51 -2.38
C GLY A 73 -4.12 -0.08 -1.93
N TRP A 74 -5.07 -0.16 -2.87
CA TRP A 74 -6.49 0.06 -2.65
C TRP A 74 -7.03 -0.96 -1.64
N ASP A 75 -7.83 -0.48 -0.68
CA ASP A 75 -8.38 -1.29 0.43
C ASP A 75 -7.33 -2.10 1.20
N CYS A 76 -6.09 -1.61 1.21
CA CYS A 76 -4.98 -2.18 1.96
C CYS A 76 -4.61 -1.30 3.16
N TRP A 77 -3.55 -1.64 3.83
CA TRP A 77 -2.98 -0.90 4.93
C TRP A 77 -1.49 -1.23 5.10
N TRP A 78 -0.79 -0.53 5.99
CA TRP A 78 0.65 -0.64 6.18
C TRP A 78 1.14 -2.08 6.43
N MET A 79 0.33 -2.92 7.09
CA MET A 79 0.70 -4.27 7.48
C MET A 79 0.90 -5.22 6.27
N TRP A 80 0.44 -4.84 5.06
CA TRP A 80 0.79 -5.54 3.83
C TRP A 80 2.28 -5.55 3.54
N TRP A 81 3.05 -4.66 4.19
CA TRP A 81 4.48 -4.53 4.02
C TRP A 81 5.31 -5.22 5.10
N HIS A 82 4.71 -5.95 6.07
CA HIS A 82 5.41 -6.45 7.26
C HIS A 82 6.63 -7.32 6.96
N TYR A 83 6.62 -8.14 5.90
CA TYR A 83 7.78 -8.91 5.46
C TYR A 83 8.86 -8.02 4.85
N VAL A 84 8.47 -7.10 4.00
CA VAL A 84 9.37 -6.12 3.37
C VAL A 84 10.05 -5.24 4.41
N ILE A 85 9.29 -4.74 5.38
CA ILE A 85 9.80 -3.94 6.50
C ILE A 85 10.93 -4.70 7.21
N ARG A 86 10.67 -5.92 7.64
CA ARG A 86 11.67 -6.74 8.32
C ARG A 86 12.91 -6.98 7.47
N TYR A 87 12.71 -7.38 6.21
CA TYR A 87 13.81 -7.67 5.29
C TYR A 87 14.72 -6.45 5.07
N LEU A 88 14.15 -5.26 4.88
CA LEU A 88 14.89 -4.02 4.66
C LEU A 88 15.58 -3.52 5.93
N ASN A 89 14.90 -3.60 7.08
CA ASN A 89 15.47 -3.21 8.36
C ASN A 89 16.69 -4.08 8.74
N ASP A 90 16.61 -5.39 8.50
CA ASP A 90 17.74 -6.33 8.70
C ASP A 90 18.96 -5.99 7.82
N ARG A 91 18.77 -5.15 6.78
CA ARG A 91 19.81 -4.68 5.86
C ARG A 91 20.22 -3.22 6.06
N GLY A 92 19.83 -2.64 7.18
CA GLY A 92 20.24 -1.29 7.56
C GLY A 92 19.41 -0.17 6.92
N ILE A 93 18.25 -0.46 6.36
CA ILE A 93 17.37 0.52 5.71
C ILE A 93 16.23 0.88 6.66
N ARG A 94 15.99 2.19 6.86
CA ARG A 94 14.82 2.70 7.55
C ARG A 94 13.60 2.55 6.66
N THR A 95 12.47 2.10 7.22
CA THR A 95 11.20 1.97 6.51
C THR A 95 10.13 2.80 7.18
N ILE A 96 9.34 3.51 6.36
CA ILE A 96 8.16 4.25 6.79
C ILE A 96 6.97 3.74 5.99
N ALA A 97 6.13 2.95 6.64
CA ALA A 97 4.89 2.44 6.07
C ALA A 97 3.71 3.16 6.73
N TYR A 98 2.98 3.97 5.98
CA TYR A 98 1.87 4.72 6.55
C TYR A 98 0.51 4.21 6.05
N ASP A 99 -0.50 4.41 6.86
CA ASP A 99 -1.89 4.22 6.45
C ASP A 99 -2.43 5.51 5.83
N MET A 100 -2.94 5.42 4.61
CA MET A 100 -3.61 6.54 3.96
C MET A 100 -4.83 7.00 4.77
N ARG A 101 -5.28 8.26 4.59
CA ARG A 101 -6.54 8.74 5.18
C ARG A 101 -7.67 7.74 4.90
N GLY A 102 -8.48 7.46 5.90
CA GLY A 102 -9.59 6.53 5.79
C GLY A 102 -9.22 5.06 5.69
N HIS A 103 -7.94 4.69 5.70
CA HIS A 103 -7.45 3.31 5.65
C HIS A 103 -6.76 2.93 6.96
N GLY A 104 -6.66 1.62 7.21
CA GLY A 104 -5.94 1.07 8.35
C GLY A 104 -6.28 1.76 9.67
N TRP A 105 -5.28 2.19 10.40
CA TRP A 105 -5.45 2.88 11.69
C TRP A 105 -5.47 4.41 11.57
N SER A 106 -5.35 4.97 10.36
CA SER A 106 -5.60 6.40 10.13
C SER A 106 -7.08 6.73 10.27
N ASP A 107 -7.37 7.94 10.76
CA ASP A 107 -8.74 8.42 10.88
C ASP A 107 -9.39 8.62 9.50
N ASN A 108 -10.72 8.60 9.50
CA ASN A 108 -11.50 8.97 8.34
C ASN A 108 -11.49 10.49 8.17
N ASP A 109 -11.51 10.95 6.92
CA ASP A 109 -11.67 12.38 6.65
C ASP A 109 -13.13 12.80 6.95
N PRO A 110 -13.37 13.72 7.89
CA PRO A 110 -14.72 14.19 8.21
C PRO A 110 -15.38 14.95 7.05
N LYS A 111 -14.59 15.37 6.05
CA LYS A 111 -15.07 16.03 4.83
C LYS A 111 -15.22 15.08 3.66
N ASN A 112 -14.88 13.80 3.84
CA ASN A 112 -14.91 12.77 2.81
C ASN A 112 -14.09 13.10 1.54
N HIS A 113 -12.90 13.64 1.70
CA HIS A 113 -11.99 13.91 0.59
C HIS A 113 -11.03 12.73 0.39
N TYR A 114 -11.31 11.86 -0.59
CA TYR A 114 -10.52 10.66 -0.89
C TYR A 114 -10.07 10.63 -2.36
N HIS A 115 -9.74 11.79 -2.92
CA HIS A 115 -9.14 11.90 -4.23
C HIS A 115 -7.61 11.74 -4.14
N ILE A 116 -6.98 11.31 -5.25
CA ILE A 116 -5.54 11.01 -5.34
C ILE A 116 -4.68 12.18 -4.86
N ASP A 117 -5.02 13.40 -5.21
CA ASP A 117 -4.33 14.62 -4.80
C ASP A 117 -4.31 14.82 -3.28
N PHE A 118 -5.40 14.50 -2.57
CA PHE A 118 -5.41 14.57 -1.10
C PHE A 118 -4.47 13.55 -0.45
N PHE A 119 -4.37 12.34 -1.00
CA PHE A 119 -3.40 11.35 -0.53
C PHE A 119 -1.95 11.80 -0.79
N ALA A 120 -1.70 12.42 -1.95
CA ALA A 120 -0.38 12.97 -2.28
C ALA A 120 -0.02 14.16 -1.39
N HIS A 121 -0.98 15.01 -1.02
CA HIS A 121 -0.79 16.09 -0.05
C HIS A 121 -0.48 15.55 1.35
N ASP A 122 -1.13 14.45 1.78
CA ASP A 122 -0.80 13.81 3.06
C ASP A 122 0.61 13.24 3.05
N LEU A 123 1.03 12.62 1.95
CA LEU A 123 2.39 12.14 1.79
C LEU A 123 3.40 13.29 1.90
N ASN A 124 3.12 14.43 1.26
CA ASN A 124 3.97 15.62 1.36
C ASN A 124 4.08 16.13 2.80
N GLU A 125 2.97 16.23 3.50
CA GLU A 125 2.96 16.64 4.91
C GLU A 125 3.72 15.63 5.81
N LEU A 126 3.59 14.32 5.54
CA LEU A 126 4.33 13.29 6.26
C LEU A 126 5.84 13.45 6.06
N VAL A 127 6.27 13.61 4.81
CA VAL A 127 7.68 13.84 4.44
C VAL A 127 8.24 15.06 5.17
N ASN A 128 7.51 16.18 5.15
CA ASN A 128 7.91 17.42 5.79
C ASN A 128 7.98 17.27 7.32
N LYS A 129 6.97 16.67 7.95
CA LYS A 129 6.92 16.50 9.40
C LYS A 129 7.97 15.54 9.94
N LEU A 130 8.31 14.51 9.16
CA LEU A 130 9.38 13.59 9.51
C LEU A 130 10.77 14.09 9.09
N GLU A 131 10.83 15.28 8.48
CA GLU A 131 12.09 15.89 7.98
C GLU A 131 12.88 14.91 7.11
N LEU A 132 12.17 14.15 6.26
CA LEU A 132 12.82 13.22 5.35
C LEU A 132 13.59 14.02 4.30
N GLY A 133 14.88 13.73 4.18
CA GLY A 133 15.69 14.25 3.09
C GLY A 133 15.32 13.61 1.76
N GLN A 134 16.27 12.97 1.09
CA GLN A 134 15.96 12.13 -0.06
C GLN A 134 15.65 10.70 0.38
N PHE A 135 14.67 10.09 -0.26
CA PHE A 135 14.21 8.73 0.07
C PHE A 135 13.80 7.95 -1.19
N HIS A 136 13.57 6.66 -1.02
CA HIS A 136 13.02 5.78 -2.04
C HIS A 136 11.53 5.55 -1.77
N ILE A 137 10.75 5.28 -2.82
CA ILE A 137 9.34 4.89 -2.71
C ILE A 137 9.19 3.45 -3.20
N ALA A 138 8.51 2.62 -2.42
CA ALA A 138 7.94 1.37 -2.91
C ALA A 138 6.42 1.44 -2.78
N ALA A 139 5.71 1.26 -3.88
CA ALA A 139 4.28 1.45 -3.95
C ALA A 139 3.60 0.26 -4.64
N PHE A 140 2.45 -0.17 -4.11
CA PHE A 140 1.71 -1.33 -4.55
C PHE A 140 0.36 -0.94 -5.11
N SER A 141 0.01 -1.44 -6.31
CA SER A 141 -1.32 -1.37 -6.93
C SER A 141 -1.85 0.07 -7.05
N PHE A 142 -2.63 0.57 -6.10
CA PHE A 142 -3.13 1.96 -6.06
C PHE A 142 -2.06 2.97 -5.63
N GLY A 143 -1.13 2.55 -4.78
CA GLY A 143 -0.07 3.43 -4.23
C GLY A 143 0.74 4.21 -5.28
N PRO A 144 1.06 3.64 -6.46
CA PRO A 144 1.75 4.37 -7.52
C PRO A 144 1.04 5.61 -8.04
N PHE A 145 -0.30 5.69 -8.02
CA PHE A 145 -1.00 6.94 -8.38
C PHE A 145 -0.61 8.07 -7.44
N ILE A 146 -0.51 7.77 -6.14
CA ILE A 146 -0.13 8.73 -5.10
C ILE A 146 1.35 9.13 -5.27
N ALA A 147 2.21 8.14 -5.48
CA ALA A 147 3.64 8.37 -5.71
C ALA A 147 3.90 9.24 -6.95
N LEU A 148 3.17 9.00 -8.03
CA LEU A 148 3.29 9.79 -9.26
C LEU A 148 2.77 11.21 -9.08
N ASP A 149 1.64 11.39 -8.39
CA ASP A 149 1.10 12.74 -8.15
C ASP A 149 2.01 13.54 -7.22
N TYR A 150 2.54 12.94 -6.16
CA TYR A 150 3.56 13.52 -5.30
C TYR A 150 4.82 13.92 -6.09
N ALA A 151 5.31 13.02 -6.93
CA ALA A 151 6.55 13.23 -7.70
C ALA A 151 6.45 14.36 -8.74
N ARG A 152 5.25 14.73 -9.19
CA ARG A 152 5.06 15.87 -10.11
C ARG A 152 5.59 17.18 -9.53
N PHE A 153 5.58 17.33 -8.22
CA PHE A 153 5.93 18.57 -7.53
C PHE A 153 7.14 18.43 -6.61
N HIS A 154 7.56 17.20 -6.29
CA HIS A 154 8.54 16.89 -5.26
C HIS A 154 9.54 15.81 -5.68
N ALA A 155 9.84 15.71 -6.99
CA ALA A 155 10.76 14.71 -7.53
C ALA A 155 12.18 14.80 -6.94
N GLU A 156 12.60 15.97 -6.48
CA GLU A 156 13.90 16.23 -5.85
C GLU A 156 14.11 15.47 -4.55
N HIS A 157 13.03 15.07 -3.86
CA HIS A 157 13.10 14.24 -2.65
C HIS A 157 13.21 12.75 -2.96
N ILE A 158 13.02 12.34 -4.22
CA ILE A 158 12.91 10.92 -4.58
C ILE A 158 14.18 10.44 -5.26
N ARG A 159 14.85 9.44 -4.66
CA ARG A 159 16.01 8.78 -5.28
C ARG A 159 15.60 7.75 -6.32
N SER A 160 14.61 6.92 -6.00
CA SER A 160 14.03 5.95 -6.93
C SER A 160 12.63 5.53 -6.51
N MET A 161 11.90 4.90 -7.43
CA MET A 161 10.60 4.28 -7.16
C MET A 161 10.60 2.81 -7.56
N THR A 162 9.86 1.99 -6.83
CA THR A 162 9.53 0.60 -7.21
C THR A 162 8.03 0.44 -7.19
N PHE A 163 7.43 0.15 -8.34
CA PHE A 163 5.99 -0.02 -8.50
C PHE A 163 5.64 -1.48 -8.72
N PHE A 164 4.83 -2.02 -7.84
CA PHE A 164 4.35 -3.40 -7.90
C PHE A 164 2.94 -3.45 -8.44
N ASN A 165 2.73 -4.30 -9.46
CA ASN A 165 1.42 -4.60 -10.03
C ASN A 165 0.65 -3.32 -10.41
N PHE A 166 1.34 -2.45 -11.14
CA PHE A 166 0.82 -1.20 -11.66
C PHE A 166 1.19 -1.03 -13.14
N GLY A 167 0.21 -0.71 -13.96
CA GLY A 167 0.39 -0.62 -15.40
C GLY A 167 -0.62 0.30 -16.08
N TYR A 168 -0.50 0.43 -17.39
CA TYR A 168 -1.42 1.21 -18.19
C TYR A 168 -2.68 0.40 -18.51
N LEU A 169 -3.81 0.86 -18.02
CA LEU A 169 -5.13 0.34 -18.36
C LEU A 169 -5.74 1.19 -19.47
N HIS A 170 -5.86 0.61 -20.65
CA HIS A 170 -6.65 1.23 -21.71
C HIS A 170 -8.12 0.89 -21.49
N ASN A 171 -8.87 1.86 -20.98
CA ASN A 171 -10.23 1.64 -20.49
C ASN A 171 -11.31 2.14 -21.43
N ASN A 172 -12.42 1.42 -21.46
CA ASN A 172 -13.67 1.84 -22.12
C ASN A 172 -14.62 2.42 -21.06
N GLN A 173 -15.14 3.63 -21.30
CA GLN A 173 -15.99 4.36 -20.37
C GLN A 173 -17.22 3.55 -19.89
N PHE A 174 -17.81 2.73 -20.74
CA PHE A 174 -18.94 1.87 -20.37
C PHE A 174 -18.53 0.79 -19.38
N ILE A 175 -17.39 0.10 -19.66
CA ILE A 175 -16.85 -0.93 -18.75
C ILE A 175 -16.49 -0.31 -17.40
N ASN A 176 -15.91 0.88 -17.40
CA ASN A 176 -15.50 1.58 -16.20
C ASN A 176 -16.66 1.96 -15.29
N THR A 177 -17.72 2.52 -15.84
CA THR A 177 -18.90 2.89 -15.04
C THR A 177 -19.54 1.66 -14.42
N PHE A 178 -19.66 0.57 -15.19
CA PHE A 178 -20.22 -0.69 -14.68
C PHE A 178 -19.30 -1.34 -13.65
N ALA A 179 -17.99 -1.37 -13.91
CA ALA A 179 -16.99 -1.93 -12.99
C ALA A 179 -16.97 -1.16 -11.67
N SER A 180 -16.92 0.18 -11.71
CA SER A 180 -16.91 1.03 -10.52
C SER A 180 -18.11 0.74 -9.63
N THR A 181 -19.32 0.79 -10.17
CA THR A 181 -20.56 0.55 -9.41
C THR A 181 -20.58 -0.86 -8.81
N THR A 182 -20.15 -1.87 -9.59
CA THR A 182 -20.15 -3.26 -9.13
C THR A 182 -19.13 -3.48 -8.04
N ILE A 183 -17.90 -2.98 -8.20
CA ILE A 183 -16.82 -3.10 -7.21
C ILE A 183 -17.25 -2.44 -5.91
N THR A 184 -17.68 -1.18 -5.94
CA THR A 184 -18.15 -0.45 -4.76
C THR A 184 -19.30 -1.18 -4.05
N PHE A 185 -20.28 -1.67 -4.81
CA PHE A 185 -21.39 -2.42 -4.23
C PHE A 185 -20.94 -3.71 -3.55
N VAL A 186 -20.09 -4.49 -4.21
CA VAL A 186 -19.58 -5.77 -3.67
C VAL A 186 -18.76 -5.51 -2.40
N PHE A 187 -17.82 -4.56 -2.43
CA PHE A 187 -16.98 -4.28 -1.27
C PHE A 187 -17.79 -3.70 -0.11
N ASN A 188 -18.56 -2.65 -0.31
CA ASN A 188 -19.26 -1.96 0.78
C ASN A 188 -20.48 -2.73 1.31
N ASN A 189 -21.14 -3.56 0.48
CA ASN A 189 -22.39 -4.21 0.89
C ASN A 189 -22.27 -5.72 1.12
N LEU A 190 -21.33 -6.39 0.49
CA LEU A 190 -21.14 -7.83 0.63
C LEU A 190 -19.89 -8.17 1.44
N LEU A 191 -18.69 -7.83 0.95
CA LEU A 191 -17.44 -8.26 1.57
C LEU A 191 -17.25 -7.67 2.97
N ARG A 192 -17.52 -6.37 3.16
CA ARG A 192 -17.40 -5.69 4.45
C ARG A 192 -18.33 -6.28 5.53
N LYS A 193 -19.46 -6.86 5.13
CA LYS A 193 -20.43 -7.49 6.05
C LYS A 193 -20.14 -8.97 6.32
N LEU A 194 -19.13 -9.53 5.68
CA LEU A 194 -18.73 -10.89 5.98
C LEU A 194 -18.18 -10.97 7.40
N THR A 195 -18.75 -11.88 8.18
CA THR A 195 -18.26 -12.25 9.51
C THR A 195 -17.31 -13.44 9.46
N TRP A 196 -17.07 -13.98 8.28
CA TRP A 196 -16.31 -15.18 8.05
C TRP A 196 -15.29 -14.99 6.91
N TRP A 197 -14.04 -15.26 7.17
CA TRP A 197 -12.91 -15.03 6.27
C TRP A 197 -12.84 -15.95 5.05
N LEU A 198 -13.53 -17.13 5.06
CA LEU A 198 -13.37 -18.12 4.00
C LEU A 198 -13.76 -17.62 2.60
N PRO A 199 -14.84 -16.86 2.38
CA PRO A 199 -15.12 -16.29 1.07
C PRO A 199 -14.02 -15.35 0.57
N ALA A 200 -13.44 -14.54 1.46
CA ALA A 200 -12.32 -13.66 1.12
C ALA A 200 -11.07 -14.47 0.75
N TYR A 201 -10.80 -15.55 1.47
CA TYR A 201 -9.73 -16.49 1.14
C TYR A 201 -9.91 -17.12 -0.25
N ILE A 202 -11.12 -17.61 -0.55
CA ILE A 202 -11.44 -18.19 -1.85
C ILE A 202 -11.25 -17.15 -2.97
N PHE A 203 -11.73 -15.94 -2.78
CA PHE A 203 -11.56 -14.83 -3.71
C PHE A 203 -10.08 -14.50 -3.93
N ALA A 204 -9.31 -14.33 -2.86
CA ALA A 204 -7.87 -14.07 -2.94
C ALA A 204 -7.13 -15.19 -3.71
N ARG A 205 -7.45 -16.45 -3.45
CA ARG A 205 -6.83 -17.60 -4.10
C ARG A 205 -7.21 -17.76 -5.58
N LEU A 206 -8.42 -17.42 -5.96
CA LEU A 206 -8.91 -17.62 -7.32
C LEU A 206 -8.62 -16.45 -8.25
N VAL A 207 -8.60 -15.24 -7.69
CA VAL A 207 -8.55 -14.00 -8.48
C VAL A 207 -7.23 -13.25 -8.28
N LEU A 208 -6.76 -13.12 -7.03
CA LEU A 208 -5.65 -12.22 -6.71
C LEU A 208 -4.30 -12.91 -6.68
N SER A 209 -4.21 -14.19 -6.32
CA SER A 209 -2.93 -14.89 -6.13
C SER A 209 -2.75 -16.07 -7.06
N LYS A 210 -1.50 -16.37 -7.42
CA LYS A 210 -1.09 -17.58 -8.12
C LYS A 210 -0.34 -18.52 -7.18
N ASN A 211 0.50 -17.96 -6.32
CA ASN A 211 1.22 -18.72 -5.32
C ASN A 211 0.42 -18.89 -4.03
N THR A 212 0.95 -19.67 -3.10
CA THR A 212 0.31 -19.88 -1.80
C THR A 212 0.51 -18.65 -0.93
N VAL A 213 -0.60 -18.07 -0.46
CA VAL A 213 -0.61 -17.00 0.54
C VAL A 213 -0.92 -17.63 1.90
N MET A 214 -0.20 -17.25 2.93
CA MET A 214 -0.43 -17.79 4.28
C MET A 214 -1.77 -17.30 4.83
N LEU A 215 -2.43 -18.14 5.62
CA LEU A 215 -3.71 -17.77 6.26
C LEU A 215 -3.60 -16.48 7.07
N HIS A 216 -2.45 -16.25 7.71
CA HIS A 216 -2.20 -15.02 8.46
C HIS A 216 -2.33 -13.78 7.58
N ASP A 217 -1.72 -13.78 6.40
CA ASP A 217 -1.75 -12.66 5.46
C ASP A 217 -3.16 -12.43 4.88
N ILE A 218 -3.89 -13.53 4.63
CA ILE A 218 -5.30 -13.44 4.23
C ILE A 218 -6.14 -12.78 5.34
N LEU A 219 -5.89 -13.11 6.61
CA LEU A 219 -6.59 -12.50 7.75
C LEU A 219 -6.23 -11.02 7.89
N ILE A 220 -4.96 -10.64 7.67
CA ILE A 220 -4.52 -9.24 7.62
C ILE A 220 -5.27 -8.49 6.52
N GLY A 221 -5.35 -9.07 5.31
CA GLY A 221 -6.11 -8.50 4.20
C GLY A 221 -7.62 -8.42 4.46
N PHE A 222 -8.20 -9.44 5.08
CA PHE A 222 -9.62 -9.43 5.43
C PHE A 222 -9.96 -8.33 6.45
N LYS A 223 -9.05 -8.04 7.37
CA LYS A 223 -9.24 -6.98 8.37
C LYS A 223 -9.20 -5.59 7.75
N SER A 224 -8.44 -5.37 6.66
CA SER A 224 -8.41 -4.08 5.96
C SER A 224 -9.79 -3.63 5.49
N LEU A 225 -10.64 -4.57 5.05
CA LEU A 225 -12.03 -4.29 4.66
C LEU A 225 -12.83 -3.55 5.76
N GLY A 226 -12.62 -3.93 7.03
CA GLY A 226 -13.27 -3.30 8.17
C GLY A 226 -12.66 -1.98 8.60
N LEU A 227 -11.40 -1.75 8.27
CA LEU A 227 -10.61 -0.58 8.65
C LEU A 227 -10.66 0.55 7.62
N CYS A 228 -11.03 0.25 6.38
CA CYS A 228 -11.17 1.25 5.33
C CYS A 228 -12.53 1.94 5.37
N ALA A 229 -12.57 3.27 5.18
CA ALA A 229 -13.82 4.02 5.10
C ALA A 229 -14.61 3.64 3.84
N PRO A 230 -15.95 3.44 3.93
CA PRO A 230 -16.78 3.17 2.74
C PRO A 230 -16.65 4.23 1.65
N GLU A 231 -16.58 5.49 2.06
CA GLU A 231 -16.43 6.65 1.17
C GLU A 231 -15.06 6.68 0.48
N ALA A 232 -14.01 6.17 1.15
CA ALA A 232 -12.70 6.01 0.54
C ALA A 232 -12.74 4.95 -0.57
N ILE A 233 -13.37 3.80 -0.32
CA ILE A 233 -13.60 2.75 -1.32
C ILE A 233 -14.35 3.30 -2.53
N ASP A 234 -15.44 4.04 -2.30
CA ASP A 234 -16.28 4.58 -3.36
C ASP A 234 -15.51 5.56 -4.26
N GLN A 235 -14.91 6.60 -3.67
CA GLN A 235 -14.22 7.64 -4.43
C GLN A 235 -12.96 7.14 -5.11
N THR A 236 -12.15 6.31 -4.45
CA THR A 236 -10.94 5.77 -5.07
C THR A 236 -11.27 4.80 -6.20
N THR A 237 -12.34 3.99 -6.07
CA THR A 237 -12.80 3.12 -7.16
C THR A 237 -13.23 3.94 -8.38
N GLN A 238 -13.97 5.03 -8.18
CA GLN A 238 -14.38 5.92 -9.28
C GLN A 238 -13.14 6.50 -10.00
N GLN A 239 -12.10 6.85 -9.27
CA GLN A 239 -10.88 7.41 -9.84
C GLN A 239 -10.06 6.38 -10.63
N ILE A 240 -9.76 5.22 -10.04
CA ILE A 240 -8.96 4.18 -10.71
C ILE A 240 -9.66 3.55 -11.92
N THR A 241 -10.98 3.70 -12.02
CA THR A 241 -11.76 3.29 -13.18
C THR A 241 -12.10 4.47 -14.13
N SER A 242 -11.72 5.70 -13.78
CA SER A 242 -11.93 6.87 -14.62
C SER A 242 -11.03 6.82 -15.88
N VAL A 243 -11.61 7.04 -17.04
CA VAL A 243 -10.85 7.15 -18.30
C VAL A 243 -9.85 8.31 -18.23
N GLU A 244 -10.25 9.43 -17.67
CA GLU A 244 -9.41 10.63 -17.55
C GLU A 244 -8.13 10.31 -16.74
N ILE A 245 -8.27 9.65 -15.59
CA ILE A 245 -7.13 9.32 -14.74
C ILE A 245 -6.28 8.22 -15.37
N THR A 246 -6.88 7.14 -15.86
CA THR A 246 -6.10 6.02 -16.41
C THR A 246 -5.35 6.41 -17.68
N GLU A 247 -5.91 7.25 -18.53
CA GLU A 247 -5.23 7.77 -19.72
C GLU A 247 -4.16 8.83 -19.41
N SER A 248 -4.22 9.49 -18.24
CA SER A 248 -3.18 10.43 -17.81
C SER A 248 -1.91 9.75 -17.28
N VAL A 249 -1.99 8.49 -16.86
CA VAL A 249 -0.87 7.76 -16.22
C VAL A 249 0.40 7.71 -17.09
N PRO A 250 0.34 7.43 -18.41
CA PRO A 250 1.54 7.48 -19.26
C PRO A 250 2.25 8.83 -19.25
N GLU A 251 1.49 9.93 -19.27
CA GLU A 251 2.06 11.28 -19.23
C GLU A 251 2.64 11.61 -17.84
N MET A 252 1.99 11.18 -16.77
CA MET A 252 2.54 11.33 -15.42
C MET A 252 3.89 10.62 -15.30
N VAL A 253 3.99 9.38 -15.79
CA VAL A 253 5.26 8.62 -15.80
C VAL A 253 6.31 9.31 -16.67
N ARG A 254 5.95 9.82 -17.86
CA ARG A 254 6.87 10.51 -18.78
C ARG A 254 7.42 11.81 -18.19
N ALA A 255 6.64 12.50 -17.39
CA ALA A 255 7.04 13.77 -16.79
C ALA A 255 8.14 13.62 -15.72
N ILE A 256 8.31 12.42 -15.13
CA ILE A 256 9.19 12.18 -14.01
C ILE A 256 10.57 11.71 -14.50
N ASP A 257 11.64 12.35 -14.00
CA ASP A 257 13.03 11.98 -14.29
C ASP A 257 13.71 11.26 -13.11
N VAL A 258 12.94 10.41 -12.42
CA VAL A 258 13.42 9.53 -11.33
C VAL A 258 13.50 8.10 -11.86
N PRO A 259 14.50 7.30 -11.47
CA PRO A 259 14.55 5.87 -11.80
C PRO A 259 13.31 5.13 -11.27
N ILE A 260 12.61 4.40 -12.14
CA ILE A 260 11.42 3.63 -11.77
C ILE A 260 11.63 2.16 -12.16
N LEU A 261 11.51 1.27 -11.19
CA LEU A 261 11.41 -0.17 -11.41
C LEU A 261 9.94 -0.58 -11.43
N PHE A 262 9.47 -1.07 -12.56
CA PHE A 262 8.13 -1.64 -12.72
C PHE A 262 8.19 -3.15 -12.52
N VAL A 263 7.41 -3.68 -11.58
CA VAL A 263 7.37 -5.10 -11.22
C VAL A 263 5.96 -5.62 -11.43
N ALA A 264 5.83 -6.73 -12.17
CA ALA A 264 4.55 -7.38 -12.40
C ALA A 264 4.62 -8.87 -12.06
N GLY A 265 3.59 -9.41 -11.44
CA GLY A 265 3.36 -10.85 -11.39
C GLY A 265 2.87 -11.36 -12.76
N GLU A 266 3.47 -12.43 -13.29
CA GLU A 266 3.07 -12.99 -14.58
C GLU A 266 1.62 -13.48 -14.60
N GLY A 267 1.12 -13.90 -13.44
CA GLY A 267 -0.24 -14.39 -13.27
C GLY A 267 -1.22 -13.36 -12.75
N ASP A 268 -0.86 -12.08 -12.69
CA ASP A 268 -1.76 -11.01 -12.26
C ASP A 268 -2.92 -10.85 -13.26
N ALA A 269 -4.14 -11.14 -12.78
CA ALA A 269 -5.36 -11.04 -13.58
C ALA A 269 -5.99 -9.64 -13.52
N ILE A 270 -5.55 -8.78 -12.59
CA ILE A 270 -6.06 -7.42 -12.41
C ILE A 270 -5.23 -6.43 -13.22
N MET A 271 -3.91 -6.47 -13.00
CA MET A 271 -2.94 -5.63 -13.70
C MET A 271 -1.96 -6.53 -14.43
N THR A 272 -2.23 -6.81 -15.70
CA THR A 272 -1.43 -7.77 -16.45
C THR A 272 0.03 -7.33 -16.57
N SER A 273 0.91 -8.31 -16.62
CA SER A 273 2.33 -8.11 -16.87
C SER A 273 2.59 -7.28 -18.14
N GLU A 274 1.77 -7.46 -19.18
CA GLU A 274 1.82 -6.69 -20.42
C GLU A 274 1.48 -5.21 -20.21
N ASN A 275 0.44 -4.90 -19.42
CA ASN A 275 0.04 -3.53 -19.10
C ASN A 275 1.14 -2.80 -18.31
N THR A 276 1.81 -3.49 -17.39
CA THR A 276 2.95 -2.95 -16.64
C THR A 276 4.15 -2.72 -17.56
N LYS A 277 4.46 -3.68 -18.44
CA LYS A 277 5.54 -3.54 -19.42
C LYS A 277 5.28 -2.39 -20.39
N MET A 278 4.04 -2.22 -20.84
CA MET A 278 3.64 -1.11 -21.70
C MET A 278 3.85 0.23 -20.99
N LEU A 279 3.46 0.35 -19.72
CA LEU A 279 3.64 1.60 -18.97
C LEU A 279 5.12 1.96 -18.79
N LYS A 280 5.99 0.98 -18.57
CA LYS A 280 7.44 1.20 -18.48
C LYS A 280 8.01 1.91 -19.71
N GLU A 281 7.49 1.70 -20.91
CA GLU A 281 8.00 2.34 -22.14
C GLU A 281 7.83 3.88 -22.14
N PHE A 282 6.96 4.42 -21.30
CA PHE A 282 6.80 5.87 -21.11
C PHE A 282 7.80 6.47 -20.13
N ALA A 283 8.42 5.66 -19.27
CA ALA A 283 9.36 6.16 -18.27
C ALA A 283 10.72 6.52 -18.88
N ARG A 284 11.25 7.68 -18.54
CA ARG A 284 12.58 8.13 -19.00
C ARG A 284 13.71 7.25 -18.47
N LYS A 285 13.59 6.78 -17.24
CA LYS A 285 14.55 5.90 -16.55
C LYS A 285 13.80 4.67 -15.99
N GLY A 286 13.10 3.97 -16.87
CA GLY A 286 12.29 2.80 -16.49
C GLY A 286 13.03 1.48 -16.68
N SER A 287 12.93 0.62 -15.70
CA SER A 287 13.27 -0.81 -15.78
C SER A 287 12.03 -1.67 -15.49
N TYR A 288 12.04 -2.92 -15.94
CA TYR A 288 10.90 -3.82 -15.81
C TYR A 288 11.36 -5.22 -15.39
N VAL A 289 10.63 -5.81 -14.46
CA VAL A 289 10.80 -7.18 -14.03
C VAL A 289 9.45 -7.89 -14.03
N SER A 290 9.39 -9.05 -14.66
CA SER A 290 8.29 -9.99 -14.56
C SER A 290 8.63 -11.09 -13.56
N VAL A 291 7.73 -11.35 -12.63
CA VAL A 291 7.92 -12.34 -11.56
C VAL A 291 7.06 -13.56 -11.89
N PRO A 292 7.69 -14.72 -12.19
CA PRO A 292 6.97 -15.94 -12.51
C PRO A 292 6.18 -16.46 -11.30
N ASP A 293 5.14 -17.23 -11.56
CA ASP A 293 4.28 -17.86 -10.56
C ASP A 293 3.74 -16.91 -9.48
N CYS A 294 3.53 -15.66 -9.85
CA CYS A 294 3.06 -14.60 -8.96
C CYS A 294 1.80 -13.94 -9.52
N GLY A 295 0.83 -13.67 -8.65
CA GLY A 295 -0.39 -12.93 -8.98
C GLY A 295 -0.28 -11.45 -8.60
N HIS A 296 -1.43 -10.88 -8.17
CA HIS A 296 -1.52 -9.47 -7.77
C HIS A 296 -0.89 -9.19 -6.39
N LEU A 297 -0.82 -10.18 -5.51
CA LEU A 297 -0.44 -9.98 -4.11
C LEU A 297 1.07 -10.23 -3.85
N ILE A 298 1.93 -9.75 -4.71
CA ILE A 298 3.38 -10.04 -4.72
C ILE A 298 4.06 -9.85 -3.35
N THR A 299 3.65 -8.85 -2.57
CA THR A 299 4.24 -8.53 -1.27
C THR A 299 4.01 -9.60 -0.20
N VAL A 300 3.01 -10.45 -0.41
CA VAL A 300 2.67 -11.58 0.49
C VAL A 300 2.72 -12.94 -0.20
N GLU A 301 2.67 -12.99 -1.53
CA GLU A 301 2.87 -14.22 -2.30
C GLU A 301 4.35 -14.61 -2.37
N LEU A 302 5.20 -13.64 -2.67
CA LEU A 302 6.64 -13.78 -2.83
C LEU A 302 7.38 -12.64 -2.11
N PRO A 303 7.22 -12.54 -0.78
CA PRO A 303 7.71 -11.39 -0.01
C PRO A 303 9.22 -11.20 -0.07
N GLU A 304 9.99 -12.29 -0.16
CA GLU A 304 11.43 -12.23 -0.30
C GLU A 304 11.82 -11.60 -1.64
N THR A 305 11.22 -12.06 -2.75
CA THR A 305 11.45 -11.49 -4.08
C THR A 305 11.05 -10.01 -4.14
N ALA A 306 9.90 -9.63 -3.60
CA ALA A 306 9.49 -8.23 -3.53
C ALA A 306 10.50 -7.37 -2.77
N SER A 307 10.98 -7.89 -1.64
CA SER A 307 11.96 -7.20 -0.79
C SER A 307 13.32 -7.05 -1.46
N GLU A 308 13.80 -8.10 -2.15
CA GLU A 308 15.06 -8.09 -2.92
C GLU A 308 15.04 -7.07 -4.06
N LEU A 309 13.90 -6.96 -4.75
CA LEU A 309 13.74 -5.97 -5.83
C LEU A 309 13.80 -4.54 -5.30
N ILE A 310 13.15 -4.24 -4.17
CA ILE A 310 13.26 -2.93 -3.52
C ILE A 310 14.70 -2.68 -3.09
N TRP A 311 15.32 -3.61 -2.39
CA TRP A 311 16.69 -3.47 -1.91
C TRP A 311 17.70 -3.29 -3.06
N GLY A 312 17.53 -4.04 -4.16
CA GLY A 312 18.34 -3.88 -5.37
C GLY A 312 18.21 -2.49 -5.97
N GLN A 313 16.98 -1.95 -6.04
CA GLN A 313 16.71 -0.60 -6.54
C GLN A 313 17.34 0.49 -5.62
N VAL A 314 17.23 0.32 -4.30
CA VAL A 314 17.88 1.22 -3.32
C VAL A 314 19.39 1.23 -3.54
N LYS A 315 20.03 0.06 -3.65
CA LYS A 315 21.48 -0.03 -3.88
C LYS A 315 21.96 0.52 -5.21
N ALA A 316 21.12 0.49 -6.23
CA ALA A 316 21.49 1.02 -7.56
C ALA A 316 21.37 2.55 -7.64
N CYS A 317 20.63 3.18 -6.74
CA CYS A 317 20.29 4.60 -6.77
C CYS A 317 20.67 5.38 -5.48
N GLY A 318 21.21 4.67 -4.48
CA GLY A 318 21.68 5.23 -3.21
C GLY A 318 23.09 5.77 -3.21
#